data_3bbc1735f76edc83aac71b2b6d2fe094
#
_entry.id   3bbc1735f76edc83aac71b2b6d2fe094
#
_cell.length_a   1.000
_cell.length_b   1.000
_cell.length_c   1.000
_cell.angle_alpha   90.00
_cell.angle_beta   90.00
_cell.angle_gamma   90.00
#
_symmetry.space_group_name_H-M   'P 1'
#
loop_
_entity.id
_entity.type
_entity.pdbx_description
1 polymer ?
#
loop_
_entity_poly.entity_id
_entity_poly.type
_entity_poly.pdbx_seq_one_letter_code
_entity_poly.pdbx_strand_id
1 'polypeptide(L)'
;GDFSRQMSFVGQQADKVEKTYTQDRIKCSTVNYSANKLTVTLENAEKKKLDIVFQLSNNDIAFRYEMPQYGETACMVIEKEATGFDFPSTTTTFLSPQSDPMIGWMRTKPSYEEEYVPDEPVATPSKYGEGYTFPALFHVGDNWALVSETGVRSLYCASHLSDATKDGLYSIAFPNPGEMNGLGSSTPGLALPGVTPWRTITVGSGLKPIVETTVPFDVVEPLYDPSQEYKFGRSTWSWIMWQDPSINYDDQI
;
A
#
# COMPACT_ATOMS: atom_id res chain seq x y z
N GLY A 1 9.75 6.33 -20.13
CA GLY A 1 9.36 7.75 -20.05
C GLY A 1 9.33 8.25 -18.64
N ASP A 2 9.56 9.53 -18.44
CA ASP A 2 9.44 10.20 -17.14
C ASP A 2 8.03 10.80 -17.01
N PHE A 3 7.31 10.41 -15.96
CA PHE A 3 5.97 10.93 -15.61
C PHE A 3 5.98 11.68 -14.27
N SER A 4 7.15 11.98 -13.72
CA SER A 4 7.27 12.67 -12.43
C SER A 4 7.35 14.20 -12.57
N ARG A 5 7.57 14.70 -13.78
CA ARG A 5 7.77 16.13 -14.05
C ARG A 5 7.37 16.49 -15.47
N GLN A 6 7.22 17.80 -15.71
CA GLN A 6 6.84 18.34 -17.04
C GLN A 6 5.57 17.69 -17.60
N MET A 7 4.62 17.39 -16.70
CA MET A 7 3.33 16.87 -17.09
C MET A 7 2.40 18.01 -17.53
N SER A 8 1.69 17.80 -18.60
CA SER A 8 0.67 18.71 -19.14
C SER A 8 -0.71 18.13 -18.92
N PHE A 9 -1.65 18.94 -18.46
CA PHE A 9 -3.06 18.55 -18.36
C PHE A 9 -3.68 18.38 -19.75
N VAL A 10 -4.34 17.25 -19.97
CA VAL A 10 -5.03 16.91 -21.23
C VAL A 10 -6.55 17.01 -21.06
N GLY A 11 -7.08 16.49 -19.95
CA GLY A 11 -8.51 16.49 -19.69
C GLY A 11 -8.86 15.81 -18.39
N GLN A 12 -10.15 15.85 -18.07
CA GLN A 12 -10.69 15.17 -16.90
C GLN A 12 -12.10 14.64 -17.16
N GLN A 13 -12.47 13.61 -16.44
CA GLN A 13 -13.81 13.04 -16.43
C GLN A 13 -14.26 12.81 -14.99
N ALA A 14 -15.48 13.23 -14.65
CA ALA A 14 -16.09 13.01 -13.35
C ALA A 14 -17.25 12.03 -13.49
N ASP A 15 -17.28 11.04 -12.61
CA ASP A 15 -18.30 9.98 -12.52
C ASP A 15 -18.67 9.70 -11.09
N LYS A 16 -19.63 8.80 -10.89
CA LYS A 16 -19.95 8.21 -9.59
C LYS A 16 -19.73 6.71 -9.60
N VAL A 17 -19.33 6.17 -8.46
CA VAL A 17 -19.27 4.73 -8.22
C VAL A 17 -20.26 4.42 -7.10
N GLU A 18 -21.18 3.48 -7.39
CA GLU A 18 -22.13 2.97 -6.40
C GLU A 18 -22.15 1.46 -6.50
N LYS A 19 -21.93 0.77 -5.38
CA LYS A 19 -22.04 -0.68 -5.31
C LYS A 19 -22.45 -1.14 -3.93
N THR A 20 -23.15 -2.26 -3.89
CA THR A 20 -23.48 -2.97 -2.66
C THR A 20 -22.88 -4.35 -2.71
N TYR A 21 -22.21 -4.75 -1.64
CA TYR A 21 -21.64 -6.08 -1.53
C TYR A 21 -21.73 -6.59 -0.09
N THR A 22 -21.56 -7.88 0.09
CA THR A 22 -21.60 -8.54 1.39
C THR A 22 -20.23 -9.04 1.79
N GLN A 23 -19.97 -9.01 3.10
CA GLN A 23 -18.76 -9.58 3.70
C GLN A 23 -19.16 -10.38 4.94
N ASP A 24 -18.88 -11.66 4.95
CA ASP A 24 -19.35 -12.55 6.01
C ASP A 24 -18.52 -12.46 7.29
N ARG A 25 -17.31 -11.86 7.26
CA ARG A 25 -16.33 -12.03 8.32
C ARG A 25 -15.56 -10.77 8.71
N ILE A 26 -15.77 -9.64 8.05
CA ILE A 26 -14.98 -8.42 8.26
C ILE A 26 -15.89 -7.24 8.48
N LYS A 27 -15.68 -6.49 9.57
CA LYS A 27 -16.24 -5.18 9.92
C LYS A 27 -17.77 -5.06 9.86
N CYS A 28 -18.39 -5.26 8.71
CA CYS A 28 -19.84 -5.23 8.52
C CYS A 28 -20.27 -6.23 7.45
N SER A 29 -21.45 -6.82 7.62
CA SER A 29 -21.97 -7.84 6.71
C SER A 29 -22.46 -7.29 5.37
N THR A 30 -22.84 -6.03 5.31
CA THR A 30 -23.28 -5.37 4.07
C THR A 30 -22.65 -4.00 3.97
N VAL A 31 -22.00 -3.74 2.85
CA VAL A 31 -21.39 -2.45 2.53
C VAL A 31 -22.15 -1.81 1.39
N ASN A 32 -22.60 -0.57 1.60
CA ASN A 32 -23.16 0.30 0.56
C ASN A 32 -22.12 1.37 0.23
N TYR A 33 -21.29 1.10 -0.76
CA TYR A 33 -20.23 2.00 -1.18
C TYR A 33 -20.76 3.04 -2.15
N SER A 34 -20.46 4.30 -1.90
CA SER A 34 -20.73 5.42 -2.79
C SER A 34 -19.53 6.37 -2.81
N ALA A 35 -19.02 6.67 -3.98
CA ALA A 35 -17.87 7.56 -4.15
C ALA A 35 -18.01 8.44 -5.39
N ASN A 36 -17.46 9.64 -5.32
CA ASN A 36 -17.19 10.45 -6.50
C ASN A 36 -15.89 9.96 -7.14
N LYS A 37 -15.94 9.68 -8.44
CA LYS A 37 -14.77 9.28 -9.22
C LYS A 37 -14.32 10.43 -10.10
N LEU A 38 -13.01 10.72 -10.09
CA LEU A 38 -12.37 11.67 -10.97
C LEU A 38 -11.21 10.98 -11.69
N THR A 39 -11.22 11.03 -13.01
CA THR A 39 -10.09 10.62 -13.85
C THR A 39 -9.45 11.87 -14.43
N VAL A 40 -8.16 12.06 -14.17
CA VAL A 40 -7.36 13.17 -14.71
C VAL A 40 -6.35 12.61 -15.70
N THR A 41 -6.44 13.01 -16.96
CA THR A 41 -5.48 12.62 -18.00
C THR A 41 -4.38 13.66 -18.10
N LEU A 42 -3.15 13.20 -17.93
CA LEU A 42 -1.92 13.98 -18.10
C LEU A 42 -1.11 13.41 -19.26
N GLU A 43 -0.23 14.21 -19.84
CA GLU A 43 0.79 13.72 -20.77
C GLU A 43 2.17 14.28 -20.41
N ASN A 44 3.19 13.45 -20.62
CA ASN A 44 4.57 13.86 -20.40
C ASN A 44 5.17 14.58 -21.64
N ALA A 45 6.44 14.98 -21.54
CA ALA A 45 7.15 15.65 -22.63
C ALA A 45 7.25 14.81 -23.93
N GLU A 46 7.17 13.47 -23.81
CA GLU A 46 7.18 12.53 -24.93
C GLU A 46 5.76 12.28 -25.52
N LYS A 47 4.76 13.03 -25.07
CA LYS A 47 3.35 12.85 -25.46
C LYS A 47 2.75 11.50 -25.05
N LYS A 48 3.33 10.83 -24.07
CA LYS A 48 2.77 9.64 -23.46
C LYS A 48 1.78 10.02 -22.37
N LYS A 49 0.59 9.46 -22.42
CA LYS A 49 -0.50 9.75 -21.49
C LYS A 49 -0.41 8.90 -20.25
N LEU A 50 -0.89 9.43 -19.15
CA LEU A 50 -1.09 8.79 -17.87
C LEU A 50 -2.41 9.28 -17.29
N ASP A 51 -3.26 8.37 -16.83
CA ASP A 51 -4.46 8.71 -16.09
C ASP A 51 -4.20 8.57 -14.59
N ILE A 52 -4.63 9.55 -13.81
CA ILE A 52 -4.73 9.44 -12.36
C ILE A 52 -6.21 9.31 -12.03
N VAL A 53 -6.58 8.16 -11.46
CA VAL A 53 -7.97 7.87 -11.09
C VAL A 53 -8.11 8.01 -9.59
N PHE A 54 -9.02 8.88 -9.17
CA PHE A 54 -9.40 9.11 -7.78
C PHE A 54 -10.81 8.55 -7.52
N GLN A 55 -11.00 7.97 -6.34
CA GLN A 55 -12.31 7.69 -5.76
C GLN A 55 -12.37 8.31 -4.36
N LEU A 56 -13.36 9.16 -4.12
CA LEU A 56 -13.55 9.87 -2.86
C LEU A 56 -14.90 9.47 -2.27
N SER A 57 -14.86 8.78 -1.15
CA SER A 57 -16.00 8.49 -0.30
C SER A 57 -16.04 9.43 0.92
N ASN A 58 -16.88 9.15 1.90
CA ASN A 58 -17.04 10.07 3.05
C ASN A 58 -15.75 10.26 3.87
N ASN A 59 -15.00 9.20 4.09
CA ASN A 59 -13.79 9.21 4.92
C ASN A 59 -12.54 8.77 4.16
N ASP A 60 -12.69 8.27 2.93
CA ASP A 60 -11.60 7.64 2.21
C ASP A 60 -11.32 8.33 0.88
N ILE A 61 -10.05 8.44 0.60
CA ILE A 61 -9.51 8.83 -0.70
C ILE A 61 -8.70 7.62 -1.20
N ALA A 62 -9.06 7.10 -2.37
CA ALA A 62 -8.23 6.13 -3.06
C ALA A 62 -7.79 6.69 -4.41
N PHE A 63 -6.54 6.48 -4.79
CA PHE A 63 -6.07 6.87 -6.12
C PHE A 63 -5.06 5.86 -6.65
N ARG A 64 -4.99 5.77 -7.98
CA ARG A 64 -4.02 4.94 -8.70
C ARG A 64 -3.66 5.56 -10.04
N TYR A 65 -2.60 5.05 -10.62
CA TYR A 65 -2.18 5.41 -11.96
C TYR A 65 -2.63 4.33 -12.96
N GLU A 66 -3.15 4.78 -14.09
CA GLU A 66 -3.54 3.91 -15.20
C GLU A 66 -2.74 4.31 -16.44
N MET A 67 -2.08 3.33 -17.04
CA MET A 67 -1.21 3.54 -18.19
C MET A 67 -1.78 2.81 -19.39
N PRO A 68 -2.05 3.52 -20.51
CA PRO A 68 -2.45 2.88 -21.73
C PRO A 68 -1.28 2.13 -22.36
N GLN A 69 -1.55 1.38 -23.38
CA GLN A 69 -0.49 0.80 -24.20
C GLN A 69 0.22 1.88 -25.01
N TYR A 70 1.54 1.89 -25.00
CA TYR A 70 2.37 2.81 -25.76
C TYR A 70 2.94 2.12 -26.99
N GLY A 71 2.29 2.29 -28.14
CA GLY A 71 2.67 1.60 -29.37
C GLY A 71 2.63 0.08 -29.21
N GLU A 72 3.71 -0.61 -29.53
CA GLU A 72 3.83 -2.07 -29.39
C GLU A 72 4.41 -2.51 -28.02
N THR A 73 4.62 -1.58 -27.08
CA THR A 73 5.19 -1.90 -25.77
C THR A 73 4.18 -2.71 -24.95
N ALA A 74 4.47 -3.96 -24.69
CA ALA A 74 3.59 -4.86 -23.94
C ALA A 74 3.73 -4.77 -22.42
N CYS A 75 4.88 -4.29 -21.92
CA CYS A 75 5.13 -4.13 -20.49
C CYS A 75 6.16 -3.04 -20.22
N MET A 76 6.18 -2.57 -18.99
CA MET A 76 7.17 -1.61 -18.50
C MET A 76 7.61 -1.95 -17.09
N VAL A 77 8.79 -1.48 -16.71
CA VAL A 77 9.28 -1.51 -15.33
C VAL A 77 9.11 -0.12 -14.73
N ILE A 78 8.58 -0.05 -13.52
CA ILE A 78 8.45 1.17 -12.76
C ILE A 78 9.67 1.30 -11.85
N GLU A 79 10.58 2.18 -12.18
CA GLU A 79 11.83 2.37 -11.42
C GLU A 79 11.57 3.12 -10.11
N LYS A 80 10.61 4.07 -10.12
CA LYS A 80 10.26 4.91 -8.99
C LYS A 80 8.83 5.41 -9.10
N GLU A 81 8.16 5.56 -7.98
CA GLU A 81 6.89 6.26 -7.86
C GLU A 81 7.11 7.60 -7.15
N ALA A 82 6.64 8.69 -7.75
CA ALA A 82 6.83 10.04 -7.23
C ALA A 82 5.71 10.48 -6.25
N THR A 83 4.82 9.56 -5.91
CA THR A 83 3.77 9.79 -4.92
C THR A 83 4.40 10.10 -3.57
N GLY A 84 3.92 11.17 -2.92
CA GLY A 84 4.34 11.54 -1.59
C GLY A 84 3.19 12.02 -0.74
N PHE A 85 3.38 11.92 0.57
CA PHE A 85 2.44 12.36 1.61
C PHE A 85 3.17 13.35 2.50
N ASP A 86 2.71 14.60 2.46
CA ASP A 86 3.30 15.71 3.20
C ASP A 86 2.41 16.06 4.39
N PHE A 87 3.01 16.12 5.57
CA PHE A 87 2.31 16.37 6.82
C PHE A 87 2.86 17.59 7.54
N PRO A 88 2.01 18.40 8.21
CA PRO A 88 2.45 19.50 9.05
C PRO A 88 3.46 19.04 10.10
N SER A 89 4.41 19.88 10.44
CA SER A 89 5.47 19.60 11.43
C SER A 89 4.96 19.31 12.85
N THR A 90 3.70 19.62 13.14
CA THR A 90 3.04 19.35 14.42
C THR A 90 2.40 17.95 14.47
N THR A 91 2.50 17.17 13.38
CA THR A 91 1.94 15.84 13.29
C THR A 91 2.74 14.85 14.14
N THR A 92 2.05 13.95 14.81
CA THR A 92 2.67 12.76 15.41
C THR A 92 2.29 11.50 14.67
N THR A 93 3.04 10.44 14.86
CA THR A 93 2.93 9.22 14.07
C THR A 93 2.78 7.99 14.95
N PHE A 94 2.17 6.95 14.39
CA PHE A 94 2.17 5.60 14.90
C PHE A 94 2.55 4.69 13.73
N LEU A 95 3.85 4.46 13.57
CA LEU A 95 4.42 3.80 12.42
C LEU A 95 5.22 2.56 12.85
N SER A 96 5.17 1.53 12.01
CA SER A 96 6.00 0.34 12.17
C SER A 96 7.21 0.45 11.23
N PRO A 97 8.44 0.49 11.75
CA PRO A 97 9.61 0.65 10.92
C PRO A 97 9.82 -0.59 10.03
N GLN A 98 10.24 -0.34 8.80
CA GLN A 98 10.77 -1.37 7.93
C GLN A 98 12.10 -1.86 8.51
N SER A 99 12.28 -3.16 8.70
CA SER A 99 13.55 -3.65 9.20
C SER A 99 14.61 -3.71 8.12
N ASP A 100 15.86 -3.64 8.55
CA ASP A 100 17.00 -3.86 7.67
C ASP A 100 16.92 -5.26 7.02
N PRO A 101 17.06 -5.36 5.70
CA PRO A 101 17.15 -6.64 5.02
C PRO A 101 18.20 -7.56 5.67
N MET A 102 17.88 -8.83 5.84
CA MET A 102 18.79 -9.84 6.38
C MET A 102 19.08 -9.78 7.89
N ILE A 103 18.46 -8.87 8.64
CA ILE A 103 18.49 -8.87 10.10
C ILE A 103 17.33 -9.68 10.68
N GLY A 104 17.53 -10.22 11.87
CA GLY A 104 16.55 -11.00 12.65
C GLY A 104 16.35 -12.39 12.07
N TRP A 105 15.13 -12.79 11.82
CA TRP A 105 14.78 -14.09 11.29
C TRP A 105 15.48 -14.42 10.00
N MET A 106 16.77 -14.53 10.08
CA MET A 106 17.61 -15.15 9.10
C MET A 106 17.04 -15.09 7.68
N ARG A 107 17.23 -14.02 6.97
CA ARG A 107 16.98 -14.03 5.52
C ARG A 107 15.51 -14.03 5.06
N THR A 108 14.54 -13.87 5.94
CA THR A 108 13.11 -13.75 5.56
C THR A 108 12.62 -12.30 5.67
N LYS A 109 13.53 -11.38 5.54
CA LYS A 109 13.25 -9.97 5.68
C LYS A 109 12.52 -9.36 4.48
N PRO A 110 11.71 -8.33 4.70
CA PRO A 110 11.63 -7.51 5.93
C PRO A 110 11.02 -8.24 7.11
N SER A 111 11.41 -7.87 8.33
CA SER A 111 10.78 -8.35 9.55
C SER A 111 9.40 -7.72 9.71
N TYR A 112 8.53 -8.44 10.37
CA TYR A 112 7.16 -8.03 10.65
C TYR A 112 6.91 -7.82 12.15
N GLU A 113 7.90 -8.08 12.98
CA GLU A 113 7.81 -7.96 14.44
C GLU A 113 8.75 -6.86 14.95
N GLU A 114 8.59 -5.67 14.41
CA GLU A 114 9.35 -4.51 14.87
C GLU A 114 8.54 -3.67 15.85
N GLU A 115 9.24 -3.05 16.80
CA GLU A 115 8.63 -2.12 17.74
C GLU A 115 8.17 -0.86 17.01
N TYR A 116 6.99 -0.37 17.39
CA TYR A 116 6.46 0.91 16.97
C TYR A 116 6.40 1.85 18.16
N VAL A 117 6.56 3.13 17.90
CA VAL A 117 6.54 4.18 18.93
C VAL A 117 5.29 5.03 18.72
N PRO A 118 4.38 5.10 19.72
CA PRO A 118 3.23 5.99 19.64
C PRO A 118 3.66 7.44 19.84
N ASP A 119 2.94 8.35 19.17
CA ASP A 119 3.11 9.80 19.28
C ASP A 119 4.52 10.31 18.95
N GLU A 120 5.23 9.60 18.09
CA GLU A 120 6.55 10.03 17.63
C GLU A 120 6.41 11.25 16.69
N PRO A 121 7.25 12.30 16.81
CA PRO A 121 7.16 13.45 15.91
C PRO A 121 7.32 13.05 14.43
N VAL A 122 6.57 13.71 13.54
CA VAL A 122 6.76 13.55 12.10
C VAL A 122 8.21 13.84 11.71
N ALA A 123 8.70 13.19 10.67
CA ALA A 123 10.09 13.28 10.20
C ALA A 123 11.14 12.68 11.16
N THR A 124 10.75 11.97 12.21
CA THR A 124 11.68 11.11 12.94
C THR A 124 12.24 10.06 11.98
N PRO A 125 13.55 9.86 11.89
CA PRO A 125 14.13 8.81 11.07
C PRO A 125 13.68 7.42 11.54
N SER A 126 13.39 6.52 10.62
CA SER A 126 13.07 5.14 10.97
C SER A 126 14.27 4.44 11.62
N LYS A 127 13.98 3.44 12.44
CA LYS A 127 14.97 2.73 13.27
C LYS A 127 16.19 2.23 12.47
N TYR A 128 15.96 1.82 11.23
CA TYR A 128 17.01 1.25 10.37
C TYR A 128 17.34 2.12 9.15
N GLY A 129 16.66 3.26 8.98
CA GLY A 129 16.82 4.10 7.78
C GLY A 129 16.16 3.54 6.52
N GLU A 130 15.30 2.54 6.67
CA GLU A 130 14.65 1.83 5.57
C GLU A 130 13.18 2.23 5.37
N GLY A 131 12.70 3.20 6.16
CA GLY A 131 11.32 3.68 6.10
C GLY A 131 10.34 2.87 6.95
N TYR A 132 9.07 2.87 6.57
CA TYR A 132 7.97 2.36 7.37
C TYR A 132 7.01 1.50 6.54
N THR A 133 6.49 0.44 7.15
CA THR A 133 5.52 -0.45 6.51
C THR A 133 4.12 0.16 6.48
N PHE A 134 3.28 -0.30 5.57
CA PHE A 134 1.84 -0.04 5.60
C PHE A 134 1.11 -1.04 6.52
N PRO A 135 -0.01 -0.60 7.14
CA PRO A 135 -0.61 0.73 7.13
C PRO A 135 0.15 1.71 8.04
N ALA A 136 0.13 3.00 7.69
CA ALA A 136 0.83 4.08 8.38
C ALA A 136 -0.17 5.09 8.96
N LEU A 137 -0.16 5.28 10.27
CA LEU A 137 -1.13 6.14 10.97
C LEU A 137 -0.48 7.45 11.42
N PHE A 138 -1.15 8.55 11.14
CA PHE A 138 -0.74 9.92 11.46
C PHE A 138 -1.81 10.63 12.28
N HIS A 139 -1.40 11.36 13.32
CA HIS A 139 -2.25 12.22 14.12
C HIS A 139 -1.95 13.68 13.77
N VAL A 140 -2.87 14.32 13.06
CA VAL A 140 -2.70 15.65 12.45
C VAL A 140 -3.63 16.65 13.14
N GLY A 141 -3.14 17.35 14.16
CA GLY A 141 -3.99 18.20 15.01
C GLY A 141 -5.06 17.36 15.71
N ASP A 142 -6.34 17.68 15.48
CA ASP A 142 -7.47 16.93 16.04
C ASP A 142 -7.95 15.78 15.14
N ASN A 143 -7.23 15.47 14.06
CA ASN A 143 -7.64 14.49 13.07
C ASN A 143 -6.63 13.37 12.92
N TRP A 144 -7.11 12.23 12.42
CA TRP A 144 -6.32 11.06 12.11
C TRP A 144 -6.31 10.80 10.61
N ALA A 145 -5.17 10.36 10.09
CA ALA A 145 -5.02 9.95 8.72
C ALA A 145 -4.29 8.60 8.66
N LEU A 146 -4.91 7.61 8.03
CA LEU A 146 -4.30 6.30 7.77
C LEU A 146 -3.90 6.24 6.30
N VAL A 147 -2.63 6.07 6.02
CA VAL A 147 -2.12 5.86 4.66
C VAL A 147 -1.82 4.38 4.46
N SER A 148 -2.26 3.84 3.34
CA SER A 148 -2.03 2.43 3.01
C SER A 148 -2.08 2.19 1.51
N GLU A 149 -1.90 0.94 1.11
CA GLU A 149 -2.09 0.47 -0.25
C GLU A 149 -3.02 -0.74 -0.31
N THR A 150 -3.65 -0.95 -1.45
CA THR A 150 -4.45 -2.15 -1.72
C THR A 150 -4.45 -2.48 -3.22
N GLY A 151 -4.80 -3.74 -3.55
CA GLY A 151 -4.82 -4.18 -4.94
C GLY A 151 -3.45 -4.55 -5.50
N VAL A 152 -2.49 -4.87 -4.65
CA VAL A 152 -1.20 -5.45 -5.06
C VAL A 152 -1.44 -6.78 -5.77
N ARG A 153 -0.75 -6.99 -6.88
CA ARG A 153 -0.85 -8.20 -7.71
C ARG A 153 0.54 -8.78 -7.99
N SER A 154 0.58 -9.98 -8.53
CA SER A 154 1.82 -10.74 -8.75
C SER A 154 2.91 -10.03 -9.56
N LEU A 155 2.55 -9.10 -10.44
CA LEU A 155 3.51 -8.34 -11.26
C LEU A 155 3.95 -7.03 -10.61
N TYR A 156 3.23 -6.54 -9.60
CA TYR A 156 3.52 -5.28 -8.93
C TYR A 156 3.88 -5.57 -7.48
N CYS A 157 5.13 -5.40 -7.10
CA CYS A 157 5.55 -5.62 -5.71
C CYS A 157 4.81 -4.69 -4.74
N ALA A 158 4.62 -5.15 -3.52
CA ALA A 158 4.18 -4.30 -2.43
C ALA A 158 5.15 -3.14 -2.22
N SER A 159 4.64 -2.01 -1.76
CA SER A 159 5.44 -0.84 -1.44
C SER A 159 5.39 -0.53 0.06
N HIS A 160 6.19 0.43 0.48
CA HIS A 160 6.23 0.95 1.83
C HIS A 160 6.43 2.47 1.78
N LEU A 161 6.44 3.16 2.92
CA LEU A 161 6.83 4.56 3.00
C LEU A 161 8.34 4.67 3.17
N SER A 162 8.97 5.59 2.44
CA SER A 162 10.35 6.00 2.71
C SER A 162 10.47 6.61 4.11
N ASP A 163 11.70 6.82 4.58
CA ASP A 163 11.92 7.84 5.59
C ASP A 163 11.42 9.19 5.08
N ALA A 164 10.91 10.02 6.00
CA ALA A 164 10.50 11.36 5.65
C ALA A 164 11.70 12.26 5.33
N THR A 165 11.47 13.23 4.47
CA THR A 165 12.37 14.39 4.39
C THR A 165 12.27 15.21 5.68
N LYS A 166 13.22 16.13 5.88
CA LYS A 166 13.20 17.02 7.05
C LYS A 166 11.95 17.88 7.16
N ASP A 167 11.26 18.08 6.06
CA ASP A 167 10.02 18.86 5.99
C ASP A 167 8.76 18.00 6.19
N GLY A 168 8.89 16.70 6.47
CA GLY A 168 7.75 15.81 6.76
C GLY A 168 7.13 15.11 5.56
N LEU A 169 7.78 15.14 4.40
CA LEU A 169 7.31 14.42 3.20
C LEU A 169 7.77 12.97 3.22
N TYR A 170 6.83 12.04 3.27
CA TYR A 170 7.03 10.61 3.03
C TYR A 170 6.73 10.27 1.58
N SER A 171 7.53 9.44 0.96
CA SER A 171 7.32 9.00 -0.43
C SER A 171 7.03 7.49 -0.48
N ILE A 172 6.38 7.07 -1.54
CA ILE A 172 6.29 5.64 -1.84
C ILE A 172 7.68 5.11 -2.18
N ALA A 173 8.06 4.03 -1.53
CA ALA A 173 9.30 3.30 -1.76
C ALA A 173 8.99 1.84 -2.14
N PHE A 174 9.83 1.27 -2.99
CA PHE A 174 9.78 -0.13 -3.37
C PHE A 174 10.72 -0.95 -2.48
N PRO A 175 10.63 -2.30 -2.52
CA PRO A 175 11.47 -3.14 -1.68
C PRO A 175 12.95 -2.78 -1.75
N ASN A 176 13.61 -2.83 -0.59
CA ASN A 176 15.02 -2.52 -0.49
C ASN A 176 15.89 -3.62 -1.12
N PRO A 177 17.08 -3.29 -1.64
CA PRO A 177 18.02 -4.30 -2.10
C PRO A 177 18.34 -5.33 -1.01
N GLY A 178 18.29 -6.60 -1.34
CA GLY A 178 18.56 -7.70 -0.41
C GLY A 178 17.33 -8.26 0.30
N GLU A 179 16.17 -7.62 0.23
CA GLU A 179 14.94 -8.23 0.71
C GLU A 179 14.70 -9.60 0.05
N MET A 180 14.03 -10.51 0.75
CA MET A 180 13.80 -11.90 0.29
C MET A 180 15.09 -12.61 -0.19
N ASN A 181 16.21 -12.36 0.47
CA ASN A 181 17.53 -12.88 0.10
C ASN A 181 18.03 -12.43 -1.29
N GLY A 182 17.56 -11.30 -1.78
CA GLY A 182 17.85 -10.82 -3.12
C GLY A 182 17.14 -11.60 -4.23
N LEU A 183 16.13 -12.39 -3.89
CA LEU A 183 15.31 -13.09 -4.87
C LEU A 183 14.20 -12.16 -5.39
N GLY A 184 13.98 -12.21 -6.69
CA GLY A 184 12.99 -11.35 -7.34
C GLY A 184 13.52 -9.97 -7.69
N SER A 185 12.59 -9.05 -7.95
CA SER A 185 12.89 -7.67 -8.34
C SER A 185 12.35 -6.69 -7.30
N SER A 186 13.14 -5.69 -6.95
CA SER A 186 12.71 -4.55 -6.15
C SER A 186 11.94 -3.50 -6.96
N THR A 187 11.82 -3.67 -8.27
CA THR A 187 11.08 -2.77 -9.15
C THR A 187 9.88 -3.49 -9.76
N PRO A 188 8.67 -2.92 -9.62
CA PRO A 188 7.48 -3.58 -10.15
C PRO A 188 7.47 -3.59 -11.68
N GLY A 189 6.98 -4.69 -12.24
CA GLY A 189 6.62 -4.79 -13.65
C GLY A 189 5.15 -4.46 -13.85
N LEU A 190 4.81 -3.86 -14.98
CA LEU A 190 3.44 -3.55 -15.35
C LEU A 190 3.19 -3.99 -16.78
N ALA A 191 2.25 -4.93 -16.98
CA ALA A 191 1.74 -5.23 -18.31
C ALA A 191 0.88 -4.07 -18.80
N LEU A 192 1.00 -3.71 -20.08
CA LEU A 192 0.26 -2.59 -20.67
C LEU A 192 -0.85 -3.07 -21.62
N PRO A 193 -2.03 -2.42 -21.59
CA PRO A 193 -2.45 -1.38 -20.66
C PRO A 193 -2.53 -1.90 -19.22
N GLY A 194 -2.18 -1.07 -18.23
CA GLY A 194 -2.07 -1.54 -16.86
C GLY A 194 -2.33 -0.48 -15.81
N VAL A 195 -2.49 -0.95 -14.57
CA VAL A 195 -2.80 -0.10 -13.43
C VAL A 195 -1.88 -0.41 -12.26
N THR A 196 -1.53 0.61 -11.48
CA THR A 196 -0.82 0.43 -10.22
C THR A 196 -1.78 -0.04 -9.12
N PRO A 197 -1.28 -0.53 -7.98
CA PRO A 197 -2.09 -0.63 -6.77
C PRO A 197 -2.72 0.72 -6.40
N TRP A 198 -3.80 0.65 -5.63
CA TRP A 198 -4.41 1.83 -5.05
C TRP A 198 -3.60 2.35 -3.87
N ARG A 199 -3.39 3.65 -3.81
CA ARG A 199 -2.95 4.37 -2.62
C ARG A 199 -4.20 4.85 -1.91
N THR A 200 -4.30 4.60 -0.60
CA THR A 200 -5.49 4.95 0.17
C THR A 200 -5.13 5.86 1.32
N ILE A 201 -6.02 6.81 1.59
CA ILE A 201 -5.94 7.70 2.74
C ILE A 201 -7.33 7.67 3.40
N THR A 202 -7.40 7.17 4.63
CA THR A 202 -8.62 7.25 5.45
C THR A 202 -8.46 8.35 6.47
N VAL A 203 -9.45 9.24 6.57
CA VAL A 203 -9.40 10.39 7.49
C VAL A 203 -10.56 10.38 8.48
N GLY A 204 -10.33 10.91 9.68
CA GLY A 204 -11.37 11.02 10.69
C GLY A 204 -10.98 11.95 11.83
N SER A 205 -11.99 12.54 12.49
CA SER A 205 -11.80 13.29 13.75
C SER A 205 -11.60 12.38 14.98
N GLY A 206 -11.42 11.09 14.75
CA GLY A 206 -11.14 10.06 15.75
C GLY A 206 -10.79 8.74 15.06
N LEU A 207 -10.50 7.71 15.84
CA LEU A 207 -10.07 6.42 15.32
C LEU A 207 -11.21 5.57 14.74
N LYS A 208 -12.47 5.90 14.99
CA LYS A 208 -13.60 5.11 14.51
C LYS A 208 -13.62 4.96 12.99
N PRO A 209 -13.53 6.01 12.15
CA PRO A 209 -13.44 5.85 10.70
C PRO A 209 -12.22 5.04 10.26
N ILE A 210 -11.10 5.17 10.97
CA ILE A 210 -9.86 4.41 10.68
C ILE A 210 -10.08 2.90 10.87
N VAL A 211 -10.76 2.52 11.96
CA VAL A 211 -11.05 1.11 12.25
C VAL A 211 -12.15 0.54 11.35
N GLU A 212 -13.15 1.34 11.01
CA GLU A 212 -14.34 0.90 10.28
C GLU A 212 -14.19 0.96 8.75
N THR A 213 -13.16 1.62 8.22
CA THR A 213 -12.99 1.76 6.77
C THR A 213 -13.04 0.43 6.04
N THR A 214 -13.74 0.40 4.92
CA THR A 214 -13.85 -0.74 4.00
C THR A 214 -13.11 -0.49 2.69
N VAL A 215 -12.38 0.62 2.57
CA VAL A 215 -11.73 1.06 1.33
C VAL A 215 -10.91 -0.03 0.62
N PRO A 216 -10.19 -0.94 1.31
CA PRO A 216 -9.47 -2.02 0.62
C PRO A 216 -10.36 -2.94 -0.19
N PHE A 217 -11.63 -3.07 0.20
CA PHE A 217 -12.63 -3.91 -0.47
C PHE A 217 -13.52 -3.10 -1.42
N ASP A 218 -13.65 -1.79 -1.15
CA ASP A 218 -14.46 -0.89 -1.96
C ASP A 218 -13.88 -0.69 -3.36
N VAL A 219 -12.56 -0.59 -3.45
CA VAL A 219 -11.86 -0.24 -4.69
C VAL A 219 -11.21 -1.43 -5.40
N VAL A 220 -11.23 -2.61 -4.80
CA VAL A 220 -10.62 -3.84 -5.35
C VAL A 220 -11.67 -4.94 -5.44
N GLU A 221 -11.76 -5.56 -6.60
CA GLU A 221 -12.61 -6.74 -6.77
C GLU A 221 -11.93 -7.98 -6.17
N PRO A 222 -12.70 -8.89 -5.55
CA PRO A 222 -12.18 -10.14 -5.01
C PRO A 222 -11.41 -10.94 -6.06
N LEU A 223 -10.25 -11.49 -5.68
CA LEU A 223 -9.46 -12.37 -6.55
C LEU A 223 -9.96 -13.82 -6.51
N TYR A 224 -10.68 -14.18 -5.46
CA TYR A 224 -11.17 -15.53 -5.22
C TYR A 224 -12.69 -15.51 -5.07
N ASP A 225 -13.32 -16.60 -5.48
CA ASP A 225 -14.74 -16.80 -5.24
C ASP A 225 -14.97 -17.14 -3.76
N PRO A 226 -15.66 -16.28 -2.99
CA PRO A 226 -15.91 -16.50 -1.57
C PRO A 226 -16.95 -17.61 -1.32
N SER A 227 -17.57 -18.15 -2.37
CA SER A 227 -18.57 -19.24 -2.25
C SER A 227 -17.99 -20.57 -1.79
N GLN A 228 -16.67 -20.73 -1.82
CA GLN A 228 -16.02 -21.94 -1.33
C GLN A 228 -16.11 -22.02 0.19
N GLU A 229 -16.65 -23.12 0.69
CA GLU A 229 -16.67 -23.41 2.12
C GLU A 229 -15.27 -23.80 2.60
N TYR A 230 -14.78 -23.06 3.59
CA TYR A 230 -13.57 -23.39 4.31
C TYR A 230 -13.93 -24.04 5.63
N LYS A 231 -13.27 -25.16 5.96
CA LYS A 231 -13.42 -25.79 7.28
C LYS A 231 -12.51 -25.11 8.27
N PHE A 232 -13.10 -24.66 9.37
CA PHE A 232 -12.33 -24.18 10.51
C PHE A 232 -11.82 -25.37 11.31
N GLY A 233 -10.61 -25.25 11.84
CA GLY A 233 -9.98 -26.29 12.64
C GLY A 233 -8.98 -25.70 13.62
N ARG A 234 -8.50 -26.56 14.49
CA ARG A 234 -7.33 -26.24 15.33
C ARG A 234 -6.10 -26.70 14.60
N SER A 235 -5.04 -25.91 14.67
CA SER A 235 -3.73 -26.23 14.11
C SER A 235 -2.64 -25.98 15.14
N THR A 236 -1.53 -26.66 15.00
CA THR A 236 -0.29 -26.35 15.72
C THR A 236 0.63 -25.56 14.81
N TRP A 237 1.36 -24.65 15.39
CA TRP A 237 2.34 -23.86 14.68
C TRP A 237 3.71 -24.00 15.37
N SER A 238 4.63 -24.62 14.69
CA SER A 238 5.97 -24.94 15.23
C SER A 238 7.01 -23.83 15.00
N TRP A 239 6.57 -22.59 14.97
CA TRP A 239 7.34 -21.40 14.63
C TRP A 239 8.70 -21.30 15.32
N ILE A 240 8.74 -21.39 16.64
CA ILE A 240 9.98 -21.26 17.42
C ILE A 240 10.87 -22.49 17.25
N MET A 241 10.29 -23.67 17.17
CA MET A 241 11.05 -24.93 17.07
C MET A 241 11.83 -25.07 15.78
N TRP A 242 11.38 -24.45 14.70
CA TRP A 242 12.11 -24.46 13.43
C TRP A 242 13.44 -23.71 13.45
N GLN A 243 13.69 -22.95 14.50
CA GLN A 243 14.95 -22.23 14.66
C GLN A 243 16.02 -23.04 15.34
N ASP A 244 15.64 -24.11 15.98
CA ASP A 244 16.60 -25.06 16.55
C ASP A 244 17.01 -26.08 15.47
N PRO A 245 18.26 -26.03 15.00
CA PRO A 245 18.74 -26.95 13.95
C PRO A 245 18.78 -28.41 14.39
N SER A 246 18.59 -28.69 15.68
CA SER A 246 18.52 -30.05 16.22
C SER A 246 17.11 -30.65 16.14
N ILE A 247 16.10 -29.84 15.86
CA ILE A 247 14.69 -30.27 15.80
C ILE A 247 14.28 -30.36 14.33
N ASN A 248 13.90 -31.54 13.89
CA ASN A 248 13.36 -31.75 12.56
C ASN A 248 11.82 -31.80 12.57
N TYR A 249 11.22 -31.87 11.41
CA TYR A 249 9.76 -31.85 11.26
C TYR A 249 9.10 -33.07 11.95
N ASP A 250 9.72 -34.24 11.88
CA ASP A 250 9.17 -35.48 12.44
C ASP A 250 9.14 -35.45 13.96
N ASP A 251 10.05 -34.68 14.60
CA ASP A 251 10.08 -34.49 16.04
C ASP A 251 8.96 -33.59 16.56
N GLN A 252 8.24 -32.91 15.66
CA GLN A 252 7.19 -31.95 15.99
C GLN A 252 5.78 -32.51 15.84
N ILE A 253 5.63 -33.66 15.21
CA ILE A 253 4.36 -34.36 15.00
C ILE A 253 4.14 -35.38 16.07
#